data_9853281dc97889d87d962af8281ec17f
#
_entry.id   9853281dc97889d87d962af8281ec17f
#
_cell.length_a   1.000
_cell.length_b   1.000
_cell.length_c   1.000
_cell.angle_alpha   90.00
_cell.angle_beta   90.00
_cell.angle_gamma   90.00
#
_symmetry.space_group_name_H-M   'P 1'
#
loop_
_entity.id
_entity.type
_entity.pdbx_description
1 polymer ?
#
loop_
_entity_poly.entity_id
_entity_poly.type
_entity_poly.pdbx_seq_one_letter_code
_entity_poly.pdbx_strand_id
1 'polypeptide(L)'
;LKNYNLLILNFLPNEKTKSQKSVNFFLNKLLSKNFNRSDLVISIGGGITGDLVGFVASIYKRGINFISVPTTLLAQVDASIGGKTGINSFYGKNLIGSFSQPKLVISDTLFLKSLKRKEMVCGFAEILKHALIKDKKFFDWLRINTKHIFSQSSKELILAIKKSCLIKLFFVSKDINEKNLRMILNF
;
A
#
# COMPACT_ATOMS: atom_id res chain seq x y z
N LEU A 1 -0.61 25.26 1.89
CA LEU A 1 0.50 24.79 1.02
C LEU A 1 1.32 25.94 0.41
N LYS A 2 0.95 27.22 0.61
CA LYS A 2 1.64 28.39 -0.02
C LYS A 2 3.12 28.54 0.35
N ASN A 3 3.60 27.85 1.38
CA ASN A 3 4.98 27.98 1.88
C ASN A 3 5.87 26.76 1.62
N TYR A 4 5.43 25.80 0.80
CA TYR A 4 6.19 24.59 0.51
C TYR A 4 6.58 24.50 -0.97
N ASN A 5 7.82 24.09 -1.25
CA ASN A 5 8.25 23.72 -2.59
C ASN A 5 7.60 22.39 -2.97
N LEU A 6 6.62 22.40 -3.85
CA LEU A 6 5.85 21.22 -4.24
C LEU A 6 6.24 20.74 -5.64
N LEU A 7 6.65 19.48 -5.74
CA LEU A 7 6.84 18.77 -7.01
C LEU A 7 5.77 17.69 -7.16
N ILE A 8 4.90 17.83 -8.16
CA ILE A 8 3.88 16.83 -8.48
C ILE A 8 4.36 16.01 -9.67
N LEU A 9 4.42 14.68 -9.51
CA LEU A 9 4.79 13.73 -10.55
C LEU A 9 3.64 12.77 -10.80
N ASN A 10 3.05 12.83 -11.97
CA ASN A 10 1.95 11.93 -12.38
C ASN A 10 2.51 10.82 -13.28
N PHE A 11 2.03 9.60 -13.08
CA PHE A 11 2.31 8.48 -13.98
C PHE A 11 1.11 7.51 -14.01
N LEU A 12 1.01 6.70 -15.06
CA LEU A 12 -0.01 5.66 -15.19
C LEU A 12 0.51 4.36 -14.58
N PRO A 13 0.01 3.96 -13.40
CA PRO A 13 0.49 2.77 -12.73
C PRO A 13 0.02 1.49 -13.44
N ASN A 14 0.96 0.67 -13.85
CA ASN A 14 0.72 -0.69 -14.34
C ASN A 14 1.96 -1.56 -14.04
N GLU A 15 1.86 -2.87 -14.22
CA GLU A 15 2.96 -3.79 -13.93
C GLU A 15 4.25 -3.49 -14.72
N LYS A 16 4.16 -2.92 -15.92
CA LYS A 16 5.34 -2.53 -16.72
C LYS A 16 6.02 -1.29 -16.16
N THR A 17 5.26 -0.39 -15.52
CA THR A 17 5.83 0.82 -14.89
C THR A 17 6.47 0.54 -13.54
N LYS A 18 6.23 -0.62 -12.94
CA LYS A 18 6.90 -1.09 -11.72
C LYS A 18 8.29 -1.62 -12.07
N SER A 19 9.21 -0.74 -12.49
CA SER A 19 10.47 -1.08 -13.16
C SER A 19 11.63 -0.16 -12.75
N GLN A 20 12.87 -0.62 -13.00
CA GLN A 20 14.09 0.17 -12.78
C GLN A 20 14.09 1.49 -13.56
N LYS A 21 13.50 1.51 -14.77
CA LYS A 21 13.36 2.75 -15.57
C LYS A 21 12.56 3.82 -14.81
N SER A 22 11.47 3.42 -14.18
CA SER A 22 10.65 4.34 -13.39
C SER A 22 11.36 4.78 -12.11
N VAL A 23 12.09 3.89 -11.45
CA VAL A 23 12.93 4.27 -10.29
C VAL A 23 13.93 5.34 -10.69
N ASN A 24 14.68 5.13 -11.75
CA ASN A 24 15.66 6.11 -12.24
C ASN A 24 15.02 7.45 -12.60
N PHE A 25 13.84 7.42 -13.21
CA PHE A 25 13.08 8.64 -13.52
C PHE A 25 12.75 9.46 -12.26
N PHE A 26 12.19 8.80 -11.22
CA PHE A 26 11.84 9.49 -9.99
C PHE A 26 13.07 9.97 -9.22
N LEU A 27 14.12 9.16 -9.12
CA LEU A 27 15.38 9.57 -8.49
C LEU A 27 15.97 10.82 -9.16
N ASN A 28 16.05 10.83 -10.50
CA ASN A 28 16.56 11.97 -11.24
C ASN A 28 15.72 13.23 -11.04
N LYS A 29 14.39 13.10 -10.97
CA LYS A 29 13.51 14.23 -10.67
C LYS A 29 13.75 14.82 -9.28
N LEU A 30 13.90 13.95 -8.26
CA LEU A 30 14.21 14.40 -6.90
C LEU A 30 15.60 15.05 -6.83
N LEU A 31 16.61 14.46 -7.47
CA LEU A 31 17.98 15.01 -7.52
C LEU A 31 18.04 16.36 -8.23
N SER A 32 17.40 16.47 -9.41
CA SER A 32 17.40 17.72 -10.20
C SER A 32 16.70 18.90 -9.50
N LYS A 33 15.86 18.63 -8.53
CA LYS A 33 15.16 19.63 -7.71
C LYS A 33 15.78 19.80 -6.32
N ASN A 34 16.94 19.17 -6.07
CA ASN A 34 17.71 19.28 -4.84
C ASN A 34 16.93 18.92 -3.56
N PHE A 35 16.01 17.94 -3.62
CA PHE A 35 15.33 17.44 -2.42
C PHE A 35 16.34 16.93 -1.39
N ASN A 36 16.07 17.17 -0.11
CA ASN A 36 16.87 16.74 1.01
C ASN A 36 16.24 15.54 1.73
N ARG A 37 16.99 14.89 2.61
CA ARG A 37 16.47 13.77 3.42
C ARG A 37 15.40 14.20 4.43
N SER A 38 15.38 15.48 4.80
CA SER A 38 14.35 16.09 5.67
C SER A 38 13.05 16.39 4.96
N ASP A 39 13.05 16.38 3.62
CA ASP A 39 11.83 16.57 2.84
C ASP A 39 10.94 15.34 2.89
N LEU A 40 9.74 15.44 2.34
CA LEU A 40 8.71 14.42 2.42
C LEU A 40 8.23 14.03 1.03
N VAL A 41 8.13 12.72 0.80
CA VAL A 41 7.46 12.16 -0.37
C VAL A 41 6.06 11.69 0.03
N ILE A 42 5.04 12.04 -0.75
CA ILE A 42 3.66 11.55 -0.57
C ILE A 42 3.31 10.67 -1.76
N SER A 43 3.01 9.40 -1.49
CA SER A 43 2.56 8.44 -2.47
C SER A 43 1.04 8.36 -2.45
N ILE A 44 0.37 8.76 -3.54
CA ILE A 44 -1.09 8.69 -3.68
C ILE A 44 -1.41 7.72 -4.81
N GLY A 45 -2.01 6.56 -4.50
CA GLY A 45 -2.32 5.56 -5.53
C GLY A 45 -2.59 4.16 -4.99
N GLY A 46 -2.71 3.19 -5.87
CA GLY A 46 -2.82 1.76 -5.54
C GLY A 46 -1.49 1.14 -5.15
N GLY A 47 -1.48 -0.19 -4.99
CA GLY A 47 -0.31 -0.96 -4.54
C GLY A 47 0.94 -0.73 -5.40
N ILE A 48 0.80 -0.71 -6.74
CA ILE A 48 1.93 -0.45 -7.65
C ILE A 48 2.60 0.90 -7.35
N THR A 49 1.80 1.93 -7.12
CA THR A 49 2.32 3.26 -6.76
C THR A 49 3.03 3.24 -5.41
N GLY A 50 2.40 2.62 -4.41
CA GLY A 50 2.98 2.49 -3.07
C GLY A 50 4.32 1.77 -3.07
N ASP A 51 4.39 0.62 -3.75
CA ASP A 51 5.61 -0.18 -3.86
C ASP A 51 6.74 0.56 -4.56
N LEU A 52 6.45 1.17 -5.72
CA LEU A 52 7.44 1.91 -6.49
C LEU A 52 7.96 3.14 -5.74
N VAL A 53 7.05 3.98 -5.24
CA VAL A 53 7.42 5.22 -4.54
C VAL A 53 8.09 4.93 -3.20
N GLY A 54 7.62 3.92 -2.46
CA GLY A 54 8.27 3.49 -1.22
C GLY A 54 9.69 2.98 -1.43
N PHE A 55 9.91 2.23 -2.54
CA PHE A 55 11.26 1.78 -2.91
C PHE A 55 12.16 2.96 -3.31
N VAL A 56 11.68 3.89 -4.14
CA VAL A 56 12.41 5.13 -4.45
C VAL A 56 12.76 5.90 -3.19
N ALA A 57 11.81 6.06 -2.27
CA ALA A 57 12.04 6.75 -1.01
C ALA A 57 13.11 6.06 -0.14
N SER A 58 13.15 4.72 -0.16
CA SER A 58 14.11 3.96 0.64
C SER A 58 15.55 4.13 0.19
N ILE A 59 15.78 4.33 -1.12
CA ILE A 59 17.13 4.43 -1.69
C ILE A 59 17.58 5.87 -1.96
N TYR A 60 16.65 6.83 -2.08
CA TYR A 60 16.98 8.23 -2.31
C TYR A 60 17.81 8.79 -1.15
N LYS A 61 19.06 9.21 -1.43
CA LYS A 61 20.02 9.69 -0.41
C LYS A 61 20.11 8.79 0.83
N ARG A 62 19.93 7.46 0.68
CA ARG A 62 19.87 6.43 1.72
C ARG A 62 18.64 6.52 2.64
N GLY A 63 17.55 7.06 2.11
CA GLY A 63 16.26 7.15 2.77
C GLY A 63 15.74 8.57 2.91
N ILE A 64 14.54 8.82 2.38
CA ILE A 64 13.73 10.03 2.61
C ILE A 64 12.41 9.58 3.24
N ASN A 65 11.84 10.42 4.11
CA ASN A 65 10.56 10.11 4.70
C ASN A 65 9.46 10.05 3.64
N PHE A 66 8.52 9.08 3.79
CA PHE A 66 7.35 9.05 2.91
C PHE A 66 6.06 8.76 3.67
N ILE A 67 4.95 9.26 3.12
CA ILE A 67 3.58 9.00 3.54
C ILE A 67 2.89 8.22 2.43
N SER A 68 2.11 7.21 2.79
CA SER A 68 1.30 6.43 1.86
C SER A 68 -0.17 6.83 1.97
N VAL A 69 -0.79 7.15 0.83
CA VAL A 69 -2.23 7.42 0.70
C VAL A 69 -2.80 6.38 -0.28
N PRO A 70 -3.14 5.17 0.20
CA PRO A 70 -3.64 4.09 -0.65
C PRO A 70 -5.05 4.40 -1.16
N THR A 71 -5.25 4.27 -2.48
CA THR A 71 -6.52 4.62 -3.15
C THR A 71 -7.32 3.41 -3.63
N THR A 72 -6.81 2.19 -3.48
CA THR A 72 -7.54 0.94 -3.75
C THR A 72 -7.79 0.18 -2.48
N LEU A 73 -8.86 -0.63 -2.42
CA LEU A 73 -9.17 -1.42 -1.23
C LEU A 73 -8.02 -2.37 -0.88
N LEU A 74 -7.45 -3.06 -1.88
CA LEU A 74 -6.29 -3.94 -1.67
C LEU A 74 -5.10 -3.18 -1.08
N ALA A 75 -4.82 -1.96 -1.57
CA ALA A 75 -3.73 -1.18 -1.01
C ALA A 75 -4.02 -0.71 0.42
N GLN A 76 -5.26 -0.36 0.74
CA GLN A 76 -5.65 0.07 2.09
C GLN A 76 -5.50 -1.04 3.14
N VAL A 77 -5.87 -2.28 2.80
CA VAL A 77 -5.87 -3.40 3.76
C VAL A 77 -4.60 -4.24 3.72
N ASP A 78 -3.83 -4.14 2.63
CA ASP A 78 -2.67 -5.00 2.41
C ASP A 78 -1.41 -4.23 2.01
N ALA A 79 -1.28 -3.74 0.78
CA ALA A 79 -0.01 -3.30 0.21
C ALA A 79 0.64 -2.12 0.97
N SER A 80 -0.12 -1.21 1.58
CA SER A 80 0.41 -0.08 2.35
C SER A 80 0.93 -0.46 3.75
N ILE A 81 0.70 -1.71 4.19
CA ILE A 81 1.02 -2.18 5.54
C ILE A 81 2.15 -3.21 5.48
N GLY A 82 3.21 -2.98 6.23
CA GLY A 82 4.30 -3.95 6.39
C GLY A 82 5.55 -3.65 5.58
N GLY A 83 5.59 -2.50 4.90
CA GLY A 83 6.81 -1.91 4.35
C GLY A 83 7.46 -2.69 3.20
N LYS A 84 6.83 -3.70 2.64
CA LYS A 84 7.32 -4.34 1.42
C LYS A 84 7.21 -3.35 0.28
N THR A 85 8.33 -2.87 -0.23
CA THR A 85 8.40 -1.95 -1.37
C THR A 85 9.34 -2.53 -2.42
N GLY A 86 9.05 -2.29 -3.71
CA GLY A 86 9.91 -2.89 -4.71
C GLY A 86 9.38 -2.77 -6.13
N ILE A 87 10.14 -3.36 -7.04
CA ILE A 87 9.90 -3.34 -8.47
C ILE A 87 10.04 -4.74 -9.08
N ASN A 88 9.55 -4.87 -10.29
CA ASN A 88 9.72 -6.07 -11.09
C ASN A 88 11.09 -6.07 -11.79
N SER A 89 11.62 -7.26 -12.04
CA SER A 89 12.79 -7.50 -12.85
C SER A 89 12.43 -8.33 -14.07
N PHE A 90 13.40 -8.55 -14.95
CA PHE A 90 13.25 -9.49 -16.07
C PHE A 90 12.97 -10.93 -15.58
N TYR A 91 13.50 -11.29 -14.41
CA TYR A 91 13.40 -12.65 -13.87
C TYR A 91 12.13 -12.89 -13.04
N GLY A 92 11.33 -11.85 -12.75
CA GLY A 92 10.07 -12.01 -12.01
C GLY A 92 9.60 -10.75 -11.30
N LYS A 93 8.40 -10.88 -10.73
CA LYS A 93 7.75 -9.78 -9.99
C LYS A 93 8.35 -9.64 -8.59
N ASN A 94 8.48 -8.39 -8.13
CA ASN A 94 8.84 -8.02 -6.75
C ASN A 94 10.20 -8.57 -6.27
N LEU A 95 11.12 -8.91 -7.16
CA LEU A 95 12.42 -9.49 -6.79
C LEU A 95 13.45 -8.44 -6.36
N ILE A 96 13.21 -7.16 -6.65
CA ILE A 96 14.09 -6.05 -6.28
C ILE A 96 13.29 -5.12 -5.37
N GLY A 97 13.75 -4.93 -4.14
CA GLY A 97 13.01 -4.11 -3.19
C GLY A 97 13.68 -3.95 -1.83
N SER A 98 12.95 -3.35 -0.93
CA SER A 98 13.39 -3.12 0.45
C SER A 98 12.20 -3.23 1.41
N PHE A 99 12.50 -3.48 2.69
CA PHE A 99 11.54 -3.27 3.77
C PHE A 99 11.65 -1.81 4.24
N SER A 100 10.74 -0.95 3.77
CA SER A 100 10.70 0.48 4.10
C SER A 100 9.32 0.88 4.59
N GLN A 101 9.21 1.20 5.88
CA GLN A 101 7.93 1.59 6.47
C GLN A 101 7.60 3.06 6.17
N PRO A 102 6.38 3.38 5.74
CA PRO A 102 5.92 4.76 5.66
C PRO A 102 5.85 5.37 7.06
N LYS A 103 6.08 6.67 7.17
CA LYS A 103 5.87 7.42 8.43
C LYS A 103 4.41 7.49 8.83
N LEU A 104 3.52 7.47 7.84
CA LEU A 104 2.07 7.51 8.02
C LEU A 104 1.39 6.83 6.85
N VAL A 105 0.29 6.13 7.13
CA VAL A 105 -0.65 5.62 6.12
C VAL A 105 -1.99 6.31 6.33
N ILE A 106 -2.50 6.98 5.30
CA ILE A 106 -3.79 7.67 5.33
C ILE A 106 -4.77 6.90 4.44
N SER A 107 -5.61 6.07 5.05
CA SER A 107 -6.65 5.30 4.35
C SER A 107 -7.98 6.06 4.39
N ASP A 108 -8.33 6.70 3.27
CA ASP A 108 -9.61 7.37 3.10
C ASP A 108 -10.52 6.54 2.19
N THR A 109 -11.69 6.16 2.70
CA THR A 109 -12.67 5.38 1.96
C THR A 109 -13.34 6.16 0.83
N LEU A 110 -13.21 7.48 0.80
CA LEU A 110 -13.71 8.31 -0.30
C LEU A 110 -13.06 7.93 -1.64
N PHE A 111 -11.79 7.53 -1.65
CA PHE A 111 -11.12 7.05 -2.85
C PHE A 111 -11.77 5.80 -3.45
N LEU A 112 -12.44 4.99 -2.61
CA LEU A 112 -13.06 3.75 -3.05
C LEU A 112 -14.37 3.97 -3.83
N LYS A 113 -14.97 5.19 -3.77
CA LYS A 113 -16.21 5.51 -4.50
C LYS A 113 -16.07 5.37 -6.02
N SER A 114 -14.89 5.66 -6.55
CA SER A 114 -14.58 5.54 -7.98
C SER A 114 -13.95 4.19 -8.36
N LEU A 115 -13.71 3.31 -7.37
CA LEU A 115 -13.02 2.04 -7.61
C LEU A 115 -13.96 1.06 -8.36
N LYS A 116 -13.44 0.45 -9.41
CA LYS A 116 -14.17 -0.56 -10.18
C LYS A 116 -14.51 -1.77 -9.30
N ARG A 117 -15.68 -2.40 -9.55
CA ARG A 117 -16.12 -3.59 -8.79
C ARG A 117 -15.07 -4.69 -8.73
N LYS A 118 -14.34 -4.94 -9.82
CA LYS A 118 -13.27 -5.96 -9.85
C LYS A 118 -12.19 -5.66 -8.80
N GLU A 119 -11.75 -4.42 -8.69
CA GLU A 119 -10.74 -3.99 -7.72
C GLU A 119 -11.26 -4.05 -6.27
N MET A 120 -12.56 -3.75 -6.08
CA MET A 120 -13.22 -3.95 -4.78
C MET A 120 -13.21 -5.43 -4.38
N VAL A 121 -13.52 -6.35 -5.31
CA VAL A 121 -13.50 -7.80 -5.05
C VAL A 121 -12.08 -8.26 -4.71
N CYS A 122 -11.05 -7.79 -5.42
CA CYS A 122 -9.65 -8.11 -5.11
C CYS A 122 -9.27 -7.72 -3.67
N GLY A 123 -9.60 -6.50 -3.25
CA GLY A 123 -9.33 -6.07 -1.88
C GLY A 123 -10.17 -6.80 -0.84
N PHE A 124 -11.42 -7.14 -1.16
CA PHE A 124 -12.29 -7.90 -0.27
C PHE A 124 -11.81 -9.34 -0.06
N ALA A 125 -11.23 -9.96 -1.09
CA ALA A 125 -10.62 -11.29 -0.96
C ALA A 125 -9.49 -11.27 0.09
N GLU A 126 -8.70 -10.20 0.15
CA GLU A 126 -7.65 -10.04 1.15
C GLU A 126 -8.23 -9.86 2.57
N ILE A 127 -9.33 -9.10 2.71
CA ILE A 127 -10.05 -8.98 3.99
C ILE A 127 -10.53 -10.34 4.47
N LEU A 128 -11.11 -11.15 3.56
CA LEU A 128 -11.56 -12.52 3.86
C LEU A 128 -10.39 -13.40 4.30
N LYS A 129 -9.27 -13.34 3.61
CA LYS A 129 -8.05 -14.07 3.96
C LYS A 129 -7.60 -13.72 5.39
N HIS A 130 -7.51 -12.44 5.72
CA HIS A 130 -7.15 -12.00 7.08
C HIS A 130 -8.09 -12.55 8.14
N ALA A 131 -9.40 -12.51 7.87
CA ALA A 131 -10.40 -13.05 8.79
C ALA A 131 -10.27 -14.58 8.98
N LEU A 132 -10.08 -15.33 7.89
CA LEU A 132 -9.87 -16.79 7.92
C LEU A 132 -8.63 -17.18 8.73
N ILE A 133 -7.54 -16.43 8.59
CA ILE A 133 -6.30 -16.73 9.30
C ILE A 133 -6.43 -16.46 10.81
N LYS A 134 -7.17 -15.43 11.23
CA LYS A 134 -7.03 -14.90 12.60
C LYS A 134 -8.32 -14.74 13.38
N ASP A 135 -9.47 -14.52 12.74
CA ASP A 135 -10.70 -14.11 13.45
C ASP A 135 -11.95 -14.71 12.80
N LYS A 136 -12.36 -15.90 13.29
CA LYS A 136 -13.58 -16.57 12.82
C LYS A 136 -14.83 -15.70 13.01
N LYS A 137 -14.95 -14.96 14.12
CA LYS A 137 -16.11 -14.10 14.36
C LYS A 137 -16.18 -12.97 13.32
N PHE A 138 -15.03 -12.44 12.95
CA PHE A 138 -14.95 -11.44 11.88
C PHE A 138 -15.33 -12.05 10.52
N PHE A 139 -14.90 -13.27 10.23
CA PHE A 139 -15.30 -13.99 9.00
C PHE A 139 -16.82 -14.18 8.94
N ASP A 140 -17.45 -14.65 10.02
CA ASP A 140 -18.90 -14.84 10.05
C ASP A 140 -19.65 -13.50 9.90
N TRP A 141 -19.15 -12.43 10.49
CA TRP A 141 -19.66 -11.07 10.33
C TRP A 141 -19.55 -10.57 8.87
N LEU A 142 -18.43 -10.84 8.19
CA LEU A 142 -18.23 -10.47 6.78
C LEU A 142 -19.25 -11.16 5.87
N ARG A 143 -19.57 -12.44 6.11
CA ARG A 143 -20.59 -13.20 5.35
C ARG A 143 -21.96 -12.51 5.39
N ILE A 144 -22.36 -12.05 6.55
CA ILE A 144 -23.66 -11.41 6.75
C ILE A 144 -23.69 -10.02 6.12
N ASN A 145 -22.59 -9.26 6.22
CA ASN A 145 -22.53 -7.84 5.84
C ASN A 145 -21.96 -7.59 4.43
N THR A 146 -21.71 -8.63 3.64
CA THR A 146 -21.08 -8.49 2.31
C THR A 146 -21.76 -7.45 1.42
N LYS A 147 -23.11 -7.44 1.35
CA LYS A 147 -23.84 -6.46 0.52
C LYS A 147 -23.58 -5.02 0.94
N HIS A 148 -23.53 -4.76 2.25
CA HIS A 148 -23.26 -3.43 2.81
C HIS A 148 -21.80 -2.99 2.58
N ILE A 149 -20.84 -3.92 2.69
CA ILE A 149 -19.42 -3.65 2.43
C ILE A 149 -19.21 -3.18 0.99
N PHE A 150 -19.92 -3.76 0.02
CA PHE A 150 -19.84 -3.36 -1.38
C PHE A 150 -20.61 -2.08 -1.74
N SER A 151 -21.31 -1.47 -0.80
CA SER A 151 -22.02 -0.17 -1.03
C SER A 151 -21.13 1.06 -0.98
N GLN A 152 -19.81 0.88 -0.95
CA GLN A 152 -18.74 1.87 -1.16
C GLN A 152 -18.75 3.14 -0.28
N SER A 153 -19.44 3.16 0.84
CA SER A 153 -19.41 4.28 1.82
C SER A 153 -20.05 3.87 3.15
N SER A 154 -20.22 2.58 3.36
CA SER A 154 -20.91 2.07 4.54
C SER A 154 -19.99 2.05 5.77
N LYS A 155 -20.61 2.10 6.94
CA LYS A 155 -19.92 1.88 8.22
C LYS A 155 -19.29 0.49 8.26
N GLU A 156 -19.91 -0.48 7.60
CA GLU A 156 -19.45 -1.86 7.48
C GLU A 156 -18.15 -1.95 6.69
N LEU A 157 -18.01 -1.19 5.60
CA LEU A 157 -16.76 -1.13 4.85
C LEU A 157 -15.62 -0.56 5.70
N ILE A 158 -15.85 0.54 6.41
CA ILE A 158 -14.86 1.14 7.31
C ILE A 158 -14.44 0.15 8.40
N LEU A 159 -15.41 -0.54 9.00
CA LEU A 159 -15.14 -1.54 10.03
C LEU A 159 -14.34 -2.73 9.47
N ALA A 160 -14.69 -3.20 8.27
CA ALA A 160 -13.99 -4.29 7.60
C ALA A 160 -12.52 -3.92 7.33
N ILE A 161 -12.26 -2.72 6.79
CA ILE A 161 -10.91 -2.20 6.57
C ILE A 161 -10.14 -2.14 7.89
N LYS A 162 -10.72 -1.51 8.92
CA LYS A 162 -10.07 -1.36 10.23
C LYS A 162 -9.67 -2.72 10.83
N LYS A 163 -10.59 -3.68 10.87
CA LYS A 163 -10.31 -5.03 11.42
C LYS A 163 -9.25 -5.76 10.61
N SER A 164 -9.33 -5.70 9.29
CA SER A 164 -8.34 -6.30 8.39
C SER A 164 -6.93 -5.71 8.62
N CYS A 165 -6.82 -4.38 8.71
CA CYS A 165 -5.55 -3.71 9.01
C CYS A 165 -4.97 -4.13 10.37
N LEU A 166 -5.81 -4.24 11.41
CA LEU A 166 -5.36 -4.67 12.74
C LEU A 166 -4.83 -6.11 12.73
N ILE A 167 -5.46 -7.01 11.97
CA ILE A 167 -4.99 -8.38 11.82
C ILE A 167 -3.62 -8.38 11.12
N LYS A 168 -3.48 -7.65 10.01
CA LYS A 168 -2.20 -7.58 9.31
C LYS A 168 -1.10 -6.96 10.17
N LEU A 169 -1.40 -5.87 10.86
CA LEU A 169 -0.47 -5.21 11.78
C LEU A 169 0.00 -6.15 12.90
N PHE A 170 -0.86 -7.02 13.41
CA PHE A 170 -0.48 -8.03 14.40
C PHE A 170 0.66 -8.95 13.90
N PHE A 171 0.58 -9.41 12.65
CA PHE A 171 1.64 -10.25 12.08
C PHE A 171 2.89 -9.45 11.74
N VAL A 172 2.72 -8.28 11.13
CA VAL A 172 3.83 -7.39 10.74
C VAL A 172 4.64 -6.92 11.95
N SER A 173 3.98 -6.55 13.05
CA SER A 173 4.68 -6.09 14.27
C SER A 173 5.53 -7.17 14.94
N LYS A 174 5.18 -8.45 14.76
CA LYS A 174 5.91 -9.59 15.31
C LYS A 174 7.02 -10.12 14.40
N ASP A 175 6.92 -9.84 13.11
CA ASP A 175 7.87 -10.33 12.12
C ASP A 175 7.95 -9.34 10.93
N ILE A 176 8.69 -8.26 11.14
CA ILE A 176 8.80 -7.15 10.16
C ILE A 176 9.38 -7.65 8.83
N ASN A 177 10.40 -8.52 8.89
CA ASN A 177 11.16 -8.98 7.72
C ASN A 177 10.61 -10.27 7.10
N GLU A 178 9.45 -10.77 7.57
CA GLU A 178 8.80 -11.97 7.02
C GLU A 178 9.70 -13.21 6.97
N LYS A 179 10.33 -13.50 8.08
CA LYS A 179 11.18 -14.69 8.20
C LYS A 179 10.48 -15.89 8.83
N ASN A 180 9.35 -15.68 9.51
CA ASN A 180 8.63 -16.69 10.30
C ASN A 180 7.11 -16.47 10.27
N LEU A 181 6.55 -15.91 11.34
CA LEU A 181 5.11 -15.81 11.58
C LEU A 181 4.33 -15.07 10.47
N ARG A 182 4.93 -14.01 9.91
CA ARG A 182 4.30 -13.22 8.85
C ARG A 182 4.12 -14.00 7.55
N MET A 183 4.87 -15.09 7.34
CA MET A 183 4.74 -15.93 6.15
C MET A 183 3.34 -16.54 6.00
N ILE A 184 2.57 -16.68 7.10
CA ILE A 184 1.18 -17.14 7.05
C ILE A 184 0.28 -16.23 6.18
N LEU A 185 0.66 -14.98 6.01
CA LEU A 185 -0.06 -14.05 5.14
C LEU A 185 0.12 -14.33 3.63
N ASN A 186 0.99 -15.26 3.26
CA ASN A 186 1.19 -15.71 1.87
C ASN A 186 0.25 -16.87 1.49
N PHE A 187 -0.67 -17.23 2.39
CA PHE A 187 -1.70 -18.23 2.19
C PHE A 187 -2.62 -17.92 0.99
#